data_f5923f0234e4a62498ed50a94612a284
#
_entry.id   f5923f0234e4a62498ed50a94612a284
#
_cell.length_a   1.000
_cell.length_b   1.000
_cell.length_c   1.000
_cell.angle_alpha   90.00
_cell.angle_beta   90.00
_cell.angle_gamma   90.00
#
_symmetry.space_group_name_H-M   'P 1'
#
loop_
_entity.id
_entity.type
_entity.pdbx_description
1 polymer ?
#
loop_
_entity_poly.entity_id
_entity_poly.type
_entity_poly.pdbx_seq_one_letter_code
_entity_poly.pdbx_strand_id
1 'polypeptide(L)'
;MSHGSGGERSTPSGGDRPPAPPRKWLARRLLAAHRGRGLTDWAILIGMYSTLILGVLAVLMNMRDFSVSEEADRRARETERIGEEDGRPRAGVEPAGVTAALRGGLPGTSTDGRASPVPEDDLRGVHVEVTVRNLGDTPAVLSRATLAFRRSGHLEPCHRREGRLVHRAAYGFTVPDDRPTAGDGRTHETPFSLSAGLTRRISPNTYEKVRLTVGPESVPEGGSPWYGVFDIALEHDGGKELRIGPVAVIDAGGSSGFRPEGKGWHIEPEDIAGCIARNAALVAEVMRTPGLTASAEFAALDRELRSRHAGSPEDHR
;
A
#
# COMPACT_ATOMS: atom_id res chain seq x y z
N MET A 1 -38.09 -5.23 18.72
CA MET A 1 -38.01 -4.93 20.15
C MET A 1 -36.56 -4.54 20.41
N SER A 2 -36.13 -3.41 20.67
CA SER A 2 -36.40 -2.31 21.54
C SER A 2 -35.42 -1.18 21.20
N HIS A 3 -35.85 -0.01 20.90
CA HIS A 3 -35.57 1.32 21.42
C HIS A 3 -34.08 1.70 21.56
N GLY A 4 -33.53 2.73 20.94
CA GLY A 4 -34.05 4.08 20.72
C GLY A 4 -33.56 5.00 21.86
N SER A 5 -32.62 5.91 21.61
CA SER A 5 -32.49 7.11 22.44
C SER A 5 -31.70 8.18 21.66
N GLY A 6 -32.41 9.19 21.19
CA GLY A 6 -31.87 10.43 20.68
C GLY A 6 -31.42 11.31 21.84
N GLY A 7 -30.28 11.94 21.66
CA GLY A 7 -29.74 12.99 22.54
C GLY A 7 -29.79 14.34 21.82
N GLU A 8 -30.82 15.12 22.08
CA GLU A 8 -30.89 16.55 21.73
C GLU A 8 -29.85 17.35 22.53
N ARG A 9 -28.99 18.08 21.83
CA ARG A 9 -28.14 19.10 22.45
C ARG A 9 -28.81 20.44 22.34
N SER A 10 -29.25 20.94 23.48
CA SER A 10 -29.75 22.29 23.71
C SER A 10 -28.61 23.31 23.56
N THR A 11 -28.83 24.32 22.74
CA THR A 11 -28.02 25.54 22.65
C THR A 11 -28.41 26.53 23.78
N PRO A 12 -27.44 27.15 24.48
CA PRO A 12 -27.77 28.20 25.44
C PRO A 12 -27.97 29.54 24.75
N SER A 13 -29.05 30.18 25.15
CA SER A 13 -29.59 31.51 24.87
C SER A 13 -28.57 32.63 25.04
N GLY A 14 -28.63 33.58 24.11
CA GLY A 14 -27.84 34.81 24.09
C GLY A 14 -28.18 35.73 25.27
N GLY A 15 -27.12 36.15 25.98
CA GLY A 15 -27.17 37.22 26.98
C GLY A 15 -27.06 38.59 26.32
N ASP A 16 -28.10 39.41 26.55
CA ASP A 16 -28.14 40.83 26.16
C ASP A 16 -27.01 41.61 26.84
N ARG A 17 -26.15 42.26 26.03
CA ARG A 17 -25.18 43.26 26.50
C ARG A 17 -25.85 44.63 26.52
N PRO A 18 -25.78 45.40 27.65
CA PRO A 18 -26.27 46.75 27.66
C PRO A 18 -25.49 47.68 26.72
N PRO A 19 -26.15 48.67 26.13
CA PRO A 19 -25.52 49.58 25.18
C PRO A 19 -24.48 50.50 25.83
N ALA A 20 -23.33 50.70 25.19
CA ALA A 20 -22.26 51.59 25.65
C ALA A 20 -22.72 53.06 25.62
N PRO A 21 -22.40 53.87 26.64
CA PRO A 21 -22.81 55.30 26.66
C PRO A 21 -22.04 56.10 25.60
N PRO A 22 -22.67 57.18 25.05
CA PRO A 22 -22.10 57.95 23.94
C PRO A 22 -20.88 58.75 24.36
N ARG A 23 -19.79 58.58 23.64
CA ARG A 23 -18.44 59.16 23.84
C ARG A 23 -18.40 60.71 24.00
N LYS A 24 -19.45 61.41 23.61
CA LYS A 24 -19.51 62.89 23.69
C LYS A 24 -19.74 63.44 25.11
N TRP A 25 -20.17 62.64 26.09
CA TRP A 25 -20.48 63.10 27.45
C TRP A 25 -19.20 63.25 28.29
N LEU A 26 -18.17 62.44 28.10
CA LEU A 26 -16.92 62.50 28.84
C LEU A 26 -16.07 63.76 28.49
N ALA A 27 -16.08 64.17 27.21
CA ALA A 27 -15.29 65.34 26.77
C ALA A 27 -15.80 66.68 27.37
N ARG A 28 -17.13 66.83 27.59
CA ARG A 28 -17.70 68.06 28.17
C ARG A 28 -17.43 68.21 29.66
N ARG A 29 -17.31 67.13 30.44
CA ARG A 29 -17.00 67.19 31.89
C ARG A 29 -15.52 67.51 32.14
N LEU A 30 -14.61 67.09 31.31
CA LEU A 30 -13.19 67.42 31.45
C LEU A 30 -12.87 68.89 31.16
N LEU A 31 -13.56 69.52 30.21
CA LEU A 31 -13.40 70.94 29.90
C LEU A 31 -13.96 71.91 30.95
N ALA A 32 -15.00 71.52 31.71
CA ALA A 32 -15.55 72.29 32.77
C ALA A 32 -14.73 72.37 34.06
N ALA A 33 -13.90 71.32 34.29
CA ALA A 33 -13.06 71.25 35.51
C ALA A 33 -11.79 72.09 35.45
N HIS A 34 -11.46 72.68 34.28
CA HIS A 34 -10.21 73.41 34.08
C HIS A 34 -10.32 74.94 34.05
N ARG A 35 -11.53 75.50 34.25
CA ARG A 35 -11.73 76.96 34.33
C ARG A 35 -11.52 77.43 35.79
N GLY A 36 -10.31 77.83 36.13
CA GLY A 36 -10.00 78.47 37.41
C GLY A 36 -8.66 78.10 38.04
N ARG A 37 -7.76 77.38 37.33
CA ARG A 37 -6.44 76.99 37.86
C ARG A 37 -5.36 77.99 37.45
N GLY A 38 -4.49 78.33 38.43
CA GLY A 38 -3.32 79.24 38.18
C GLY A 38 -2.25 78.52 37.33
N LEU A 39 -1.30 79.34 36.80
CA LEU A 39 -0.19 78.90 35.95
C LEU A 39 0.64 77.78 36.53
N THR A 40 0.75 77.70 37.86
CA THR A 40 1.47 76.61 38.59
C THR A 40 0.77 75.25 38.50
N ASP A 41 -0.58 75.24 38.54
CA ASP A 41 -1.37 74.05 38.41
C ASP A 41 -1.29 73.44 36.99
N TRP A 42 -1.12 74.29 35.96
CA TRP A 42 -0.90 73.85 34.59
C TRP A 42 0.42 73.14 34.38
N ALA A 43 1.52 73.65 35.04
CA ALA A 43 2.84 73.03 34.94
C ALA A 43 2.85 71.61 35.55
N ILE A 44 2.14 71.43 36.65
CA ILE A 44 1.99 70.12 37.31
C ILE A 44 1.17 69.12 36.42
N LEU A 45 0.11 69.62 35.82
CA LEU A 45 -0.70 68.78 34.93
C LEU A 45 0.07 68.35 33.68
N ILE A 46 0.82 69.25 33.04
CA ILE A 46 1.64 68.94 31.87
C ILE A 46 2.73 67.91 32.28
N GLY A 47 3.33 68.04 33.43
CA GLY A 47 4.31 67.09 33.98
C GLY A 47 3.70 65.67 34.17
N MET A 48 2.52 65.61 34.76
CA MET A 48 1.83 64.32 34.96
C MET A 48 1.41 63.64 33.63
N TYR A 49 0.93 64.44 32.65
CA TYR A 49 0.56 63.88 31.35
C TYR A 49 1.77 63.42 30.55
N SER A 50 2.87 64.16 30.59
CA SER A 50 4.10 63.75 29.88
C SER A 50 4.72 62.45 30.47
N THR A 51 4.71 62.28 31.78
CA THR A 51 5.17 61.03 32.43
C THR A 51 4.23 59.84 32.09
N LEU A 52 2.95 60.11 32.05
CA LEU A 52 1.97 59.04 31.67
C LEU A 52 2.15 58.60 30.21
N ILE A 53 2.34 59.56 29.29
CA ILE A 53 2.59 59.28 27.88
C ILE A 53 3.91 58.53 27.70
N LEU A 54 4.98 58.96 28.37
CA LEU A 54 6.28 58.29 28.31
C LEU A 54 6.21 56.87 28.88
N GLY A 55 5.45 56.66 29.98
CA GLY A 55 5.23 55.35 30.57
C GLY A 55 4.46 54.42 29.62
N VAL A 56 3.42 54.89 28.95
CA VAL A 56 2.66 54.11 27.97
C VAL A 56 3.50 53.77 26.75
N LEU A 57 4.32 54.74 26.25
CA LEU A 57 5.24 54.49 25.15
C LEU A 57 6.31 53.48 25.48
N ALA A 58 6.86 53.48 26.68
CA ALA A 58 7.85 52.52 27.17
C ALA A 58 7.22 51.10 27.24
N VAL A 59 5.99 50.98 27.73
CA VAL A 59 5.27 49.68 27.77
C VAL A 59 4.99 49.18 26.36
N LEU A 60 4.57 50.05 25.43
CA LEU A 60 4.31 49.66 24.05
C LEU A 60 5.59 49.25 23.29
N MET A 61 6.71 49.90 23.54
CA MET A 61 8.01 49.51 22.98
C MET A 61 8.47 48.16 23.58
N ASN A 62 8.32 47.94 24.86
CA ASN A 62 8.69 46.69 25.51
C ASN A 62 7.79 45.54 25.02
N MET A 63 6.49 45.77 24.79
CA MET A 63 5.60 44.76 24.20
C MET A 63 5.97 44.42 22.75
N ARG A 64 6.49 45.38 21.99
CA ARG A 64 6.92 45.14 20.61
C ARG A 64 8.23 44.33 20.55
N ASP A 65 9.16 44.56 21.46
CA ASP A 65 10.40 43.82 21.54
C ASP A 65 10.14 42.39 22.04
N PHE A 66 9.13 42.18 22.90
CA PHE A 66 8.74 40.86 23.38
C PHE A 66 8.14 39.99 22.28
N SER A 67 7.30 40.57 21.40
CA SER A 67 6.71 39.83 20.28
C SER A 67 7.72 39.44 19.20
N VAL A 68 8.76 40.27 18.98
CA VAL A 68 9.85 39.96 18.04
C VAL A 68 10.76 38.86 18.56
N SER A 69 11.01 38.82 19.89
CA SER A 69 11.83 37.77 20.49
C SER A 69 11.12 36.40 20.51
N GLU A 70 9.80 36.36 20.75
CA GLU A 70 9.03 35.12 20.67
C GLU A 70 9.00 34.51 19.26
N GLU A 71 8.92 35.37 18.24
CA GLU A 71 8.93 34.94 16.84
C GLU A 71 10.31 34.45 16.40
N ALA A 72 11.38 35.08 16.88
CA ALA A 72 12.76 34.63 16.69
C ALA A 72 13.05 33.28 17.38
N ASP A 73 12.61 33.12 18.63
CA ASP A 73 12.70 31.86 19.38
C ASP A 73 11.89 30.73 18.74
N ARG A 74 10.71 31.06 18.19
CA ARG A 74 9.90 30.09 17.49
C ARG A 74 10.56 29.60 16.20
N ARG A 75 11.15 30.52 15.42
CA ARG A 75 11.91 30.20 14.21
C ARG A 75 13.19 29.41 14.52
N ALA A 76 13.89 29.77 15.60
CA ALA A 76 15.07 29.04 16.04
C ALA A 76 14.72 27.58 16.43
N ARG A 77 13.66 27.37 17.20
CA ARG A 77 13.18 26.02 17.57
C ARG A 77 12.68 25.23 16.36
N GLU A 78 12.05 25.90 15.38
CA GLU A 78 11.58 25.25 14.16
C GLU A 78 12.77 24.84 13.26
N THR A 79 13.81 25.69 13.17
CA THR A 79 15.04 25.37 12.44
C THR A 79 15.84 24.25 13.12
N GLU A 80 15.89 24.25 14.47
CA GLU A 80 16.54 23.20 15.26
C GLU A 80 15.79 21.86 15.11
N ARG A 81 14.43 21.88 15.10
CA ARG A 81 13.60 20.70 14.88
C ARG A 81 13.76 20.14 13.47
N ILE A 82 13.82 21.00 12.45
CA ILE A 82 14.08 20.59 11.06
C ILE A 82 15.51 20.00 10.95
N GLY A 83 16.50 20.62 11.57
CA GLY A 83 17.88 20.10 11.60
C GLY A 83 18.01 18.77 12.34
N GLU A 84 17.29 18.57 13.45
CA GLU A 84 17.24 17.29 14.17
C GLU A 84 16.51 16.19 13.38
N GLU A 85 15.43 16.52 12.65
CA GLU A 85 14.73 15.56 11.79
C GLU A 85 15.60 15.13 10.60
N ASP A 86 16.37 16.04 10.01
CA ASP A 86 17.29 15.72 8.90
C ASP A 86 18.55 14.97 9.34
N GLY A 87 18.99 15.16 10.60
CA GLY A 87 20.15 14.48 11.18
C GLY A 87 19.84 13.11 11.81
N ARG A 88 18.58 12.70 11.90
CA ARG A 88 18.25 11.36 12.44
C ARG A 88 18.63 10.28 11.43
N PRO A 89 19.38 9.26 11.89
CA PRO A 89 19.65 8.09 11.07
C PRO A 89 18.35 7.50 10.53
N ARG A 90 18.26 7.35 9.21
CA ARG A 90 17.04 6.82 8.57
C ARG A 90 17.37 5.56 7.81
N ALA A 91 16.51 4.56 7.94
CA ALA A 91 16.50 3.45 7.00
C ALA A 91 15.91 3.94 5.66
N GLY A 92 16.57 3.59 4.57
CA GLY A 92 16.12 3.89 3.21
C GLY A 92 16.02 2.59 2.41
N VAL A 93 14.83 1.99 2.32
CA VAL A 93 14.64 0.73 1.61
C VAL A 93 14.19 0.99 0.18
N GLU A 94 14.91 0.40 -0.78
CA GLU A 94 14.61 0.49 -2.21
C GLU A 94 14.52 -0.91 -2.85
N PRO A 95 13.72 -1.08 -3.91
CA PRO A 95 13.69 -2.31 -4.66
C PRO A 95 14.95 -2.40 -5.54
N ALA A 96 15.65 -3.53 -5.48
CA ALA A 96 16.81 -3.79 -6.33
C ALA A 96 16.51 -4.79 -7.45
N GLY A 97 15.42 -5.56 -7.33
CA GLY A 97 14.96 -6.48 -8.36
C GLY A 97 13.86 -7.42 -7.87
N VAL A 98 13.16 -8.00 -8.82
CA VAL A 98 12.17 -9.05 -8.58
C VAL A 98 12.34 -10.16 -9.62
N THR A 99 12.27 -11.41 -9.18
CA THR A 99 12.26 -12.59 -10.05
C THR A 99 11.19 -13.55 -9.55
N ALA A 100 10.57 -14.27 -10.49
CA ALA A 100 9.62 -15.32 -10.16
C ALA A 100 9.89 -16.57 -11.00
N ALA A 101 9.73 -17.74 -10.41
CA ALA A 101 9.95 -19.02 -11.08
C ALA A 101 9.19 -20.15 -10.36
N LEU A 102 8.87 -21.20 -11.11
CA LEU A 102 8.43 -22.48 -10.55
C LEU A 102 9.62 -23.26 -9.99
N ARG A 103 9.54 -23.62 -8.71
CA ARG A 103 10.58 -24.41 -8.03
C ARG A 103 9.94 -25.51 -7.20
N GLY A 104 10.67 -26.62 -6.98
CA GLY A 104 10.33 -27.63 -5.99
C GLY A 104 10.64 -27.19 -4.56
N GLY A 105 10.43 -28.09 -3.62
CA GLY A 105 10.76 -27.91 -2.20
C GLY A 105 9.65 -27.25 -1.38
N LEU A 106 8.42 -27.21 -1.87
CA LEU A 106 7.28 -26.82 -1.03
C LEU A 106 6.74 -28.04 -0.29
N PRO A 107 6.59 -27.97 1.04
CA PRO A 107 5.86 -28.99 1.77
C PRO A 107 4.38 -28.92 1.42
N GLY A 108 3.69 -30.05 1.55
CA GLY A 108 2.26 -30.09 1.31
C GLY A 108 1.67 -31.47 1.51
N THR A 109 0.55 -31.72 0.87
CA THR A 109 -0.14 -33.01 0.92
C THR A 109 -0.71 -33.35 -0.45
N SER A 110 -0.85 -34.66 -0.72
CA SER A 110 -1.64 -35.18 -1.84
C SER A 110 -2.76 -36.09 -1.33
N THR A 111 -3.88 -36.06 -2.01
CA THR A 111 -5.03 -36.95 -1.68
C THR A 111 -5.82 -37.27 -2.95
N ASP A 112 -6.31 -38.50 -3.01
CA ASP A 112 -7.24 -38.96 -4.07
C ASP A 112 -8.73 -38.69 -3.69
N GLY A 113 -8.97 -37.99 -2.60
CA GLY A 113 -10.31 -37.68 -2.09
C GLY A 113 -10.99 -38.87 -1.36
N ARG A 114 -10.38 -40.06 -1.33
CA ARG A 114 -10.88 -41.26 -0.63
C ARG A 114 -9.97 -41.71 0.51
N ALA A 115 -8.70 -41.42 0.42
CA ALA A 115 -7.69 -41.77 1.41
C ALA A 115 -7.33 -40.56 2.28
N SER A 116 -6.67 -40.81 3.41
CA SER A 116 -6.06 -39.73 4.20
C SER A 116 -4.99 -39.03 3.39
N PRO A 117 -4.87 -37.69 3.53
CA PRO A 117 -3.82 -36.91 2.85
C PRO A 117 -2.42 -37.49 3.18
N VAL A 118 -1.61 -37.65 2.15
CA VAL A 118 -0.22 -38.10 2.27
C VAL A 118 0.69 -36.87 2.24
N PRO A 119 1.60 -36.71 3.23
CA PRO A 119 2.59 -35.62 3.19
C PRO A 119 3.52 -35.72 1.98
N GLU A 120 3.84 -34.60 1.39
CA GLU A 120 4.83 -34.44 0.32
C GLU A 120 5.75 -33.26 0.65
N ASP A 121 7.06 -33.41 0.43
CA ASP A 121 8.06 -32.40 0.81
C ASP A 121 8.69 -31.68 -0.40
N ASP A 122 8.33 -32.05 -1.62
CA ASP A 122 8.94 -31.52 -2.86
C ASP A 122 7.89 -31.11 -3.90
N LEU A 123 6.77 -30.56 -3.46
CA LEU A 123 5.80 -30.01 -4.40
C LEU A 123 6.39 -28.78 -5.11
N ARG A 124 6.10 -28.69 -6.40
CA ARG A 124 6.46 -27.51 -7.20
C ARG A 124 5.43 -26.42 -7.00
N GLY A 125 5.92 -25.20 -6.92
CA GLY A 125 5.05 -24.04 -6.85
C GLY A 125 5.79 -22.76 -7.18
N VAL A 126 5.06 -21.64 -7.16
CA VAL A 126 5.61 -20.35 -7.50
C VAL A 126 6.42 -19.77 -6.36
N HIS A 127 7.67 -19.47 -6.64
CA HIS A 127 8.58 -18.71 -5.78
C HIS A 127 8.83 -17.34 -6.38
N VAL A 128 8.60 -16.30 -5.60
CA VAL A 128 8.91 -14.91 -5.94
C VAL A 128 10.03 -14.45 -5.03
N GLU A 129 11.14 -14.03 -5.61
CA GLU A 129 12.28 -13.48 -4.89
C GLU A 129 12.38 -11.97 -5.14
N VAL A 130 12.20 -11.20 -4.09
CA VAL A 130 12.34 -9.75 -4.10
C VAL A 130 13.68 -9.41 -3.49
N THR A 131 14.55 -8.75 -4.24
CA THR A 131 15.79 -8.18 -3.72
C THR A 131 15.53 -6.73 -3.34
N VAL A 132 15.81 -6.39 -2.08
CA VAL A 132 15.71 -5.03 -1.54
C VAL A 132 17.08 -4.57 -1.08
N ARG A 133 17.31 -3.26 -1.11
CA ARG A 133 18.53 -2.64 -0.62
C ARG A 133 18.18 -1.61 0.46
N ASN A 134 18.90 -1.62 1.55
CA ASN A 134 18.85 -0.55 2.53
C ASN A 134 19.98 0.45 2.24
N LEU A 135 19.63 1.64 1.78
CA LEU A 135 20.55 2.76 1.51
C LEU A 135 20.78 3.64 2.77
N GLY A 136 19.99 3.40 3.82
CA GLY A 136 20.10 4.15 5.06
C GLY A 136 21.32 3.73 5.90
N ASP A 137 21.59 4.49 6.91
CA ASP A 137 22.66 4.27 7.91
C ASP A 137 22.19 3.49 9.14
N THR A 138 20.90 3.22 9.25
CA THR A 138 20.29 2.36 10.28
C THR A 138 19.69 1.10 9.68
N PRO A 139 19.59 0.00 10.46
CA PRO A 139 18.91 -1.20 10.02
C PRO A 139 17.43 -0.94 9.74
N ALA A 140 16.92 -1.45 8.63
CA ALA A 140 15.50 -1.50 8.32
C ALA A 140 14.87 -2.83 8.78
N VAL A 141 13.60 -2.80 9.13
CA VAL A 141 12.84 -4.01 9.51
C VAL A 141 11.63 -4.14 8.60
N LEU A 142 11.59 -5.23 7.83
CA LEU A 142 10.39 -5.62 7.09
C LEU A 142 9.43 -6.34 8.04
N SER A 143 8.20 -5.85 8.13
CA SER A 143 7.17 -6.34 9.06
C SER A 143 6.06 -7.12 8.37
N ARG A 144 5.77 -6.83 7.11
CA ARG A 144 4.68 -7.44 6.36
C ARG A 144 4.95 -7.46 4.86
N ALA A 145 4.45 -8.49 4.18
CA ALA A 145 4.29 -8.49 2.74
C ALA A 145 2.81 -8.58 2.39
N THR A 146 2.40 -7.84 1.37
CA THR A 146 1.04 -7.89 0.81
C THR A 146 1.14 -8.10 -0.68
N LEU A 147 0.38 -9.06 -1.22
CA LEU A 147 0.19 -9.27 -2.63
C LEU A 147 -1.19 -8.72 -3.03
N ALA A 148 -1.20 -7.66 -3.83
CA ALA A 148 -2.43 -7.05 -4.35
C ALA A 148 -2.70 -7.58 -5.75
N PHE A 149 -3.66 -8.49 -5.87
CA PHE A 149 -3.99 -9.16 -7.13
C PHE A 149 -4.80 -8.24 -8.03
N ARG A 150 -4.28 -8.04 -9.24
CA ARG A 150 -4.97 -7.38 -10.36
C ARG A 150 -5.75 -8.38 -11.19
N ARG A 151 -5.23 -9.62 -11.29
CA ARG A 151 -5.84 -10.75 -11.97
C ARG A 151 -5.42 -12.05 -11.29
N SER A 152 -6.31 -13.02 -11.26
CA SER A 152 -6.02 -14.37 -10.78
C SER A 152 -7.07 -15.31 -11.35
N GLY A 153 -6.68 -16.54 -11.61
CA GLY A 153 -7.62 -17.56 -12.11
C GLY A 153 -6.90 -18.73 -12.74
N HIS A 154 -7.65 -19.56 -13.41
CA HIS A 154 -7.13 -20.72 -14.13
C HIS A 154 -7.22 -20.52 -15.63
N LEU A 155 -6.27 -21.08 -16.37
CA LEU A 155 -6.38 -21.20 -17.81
C LEU A 155 -7.58 -22.08 -18.17
N GLU A 156 -8.08 -21.96 -19.39
CA GLU A 156 -9.10 -22.87 -19.85
C GLU A 156 -8.54 -24.29 -20.03
N PRO A 157 -9.22 -25.33 -19.49
CA PRO A 157 -8.78 -26.70 -19.72
C PRO A 157 -8.89 -27.02 -21.21
N CYS A 158 -7.81 -27.60 -21.78
CA CYS A 158 -7.83 -28.07 -23.16
C CYS A 158 -8.14 -29.56 -23.27
N HIS A 159 -8.20 -30.27 -22.12
CA HIS A 159 -8.49 -31.68 -22.03
C HIS A 159 -9.64 -31.94 -21.06
N ARG A 160 -10.42 -32.98 -21.34
CA ARG A 160 -11.53 -33.42 -20.49
C ARG A 160 -11.11 -34.36 -19.38
N ARG A 161 -9.82 -34.68 -19.30
CA ARG A 161 -9.30 -35.62 -18.29
C ARG A 161 -8.95 -34.87 -17.02
N GLU A 162 -9.65 -35.17 -15.96
CA GLU A 162 -9.29 -34.77 -14.60
C GLU A 162 -8.73 -35.98 -13.88
N GLY A 163 -7.57 -35.80 -13.28
CA GLY A 163 -7.00 -36.79 -12.36
C GLY A 163 -7.79 -36.81 -11.04
N ARG A 164 -7.61 -37.88 -10.27
CA ARG A 164 -8.23 -38.00 -8.95
C ARG A 164 -7.38 -37.40 -7.83
N LEU A 165 -6.11 -37.19 -8.11
CA LEU A 165 -5.16 -36.67 -7.13
C LEU A 165 -5.28 -35.15 -7.02
N VAL A 166 -5.33 -34.67 -5.79
CA VAL A 166 -5.32 -33.23 -5.50
C VAL A 166 -4.08 -32.94 -4.66
N HIS A 167 -3.23 -32.05 -5.15
CA HIS A 167 -2.07 -31.55 -4.43
C HIS A 167 -2.41 -30.24 -3.71
N ARG A 168 -1.95 -30.09 -2.48
CA ARG A 168 -2.08 -28.90 -1.67
C ARG A 168 -0.70 -28.49 -1.15
N ALA A 169 -0.05 -27.56 -1.84
CA ALA A 169 1.22 -27.02 -1.39
C ALA A 169 1.02 -25.97 -0.29
N ALA A 170 1.90 -25.97 0.69
CA ALA A 170 1.87 -24.95 1.75
C ALA A 170 2.55 -23.65 1.27
N TYR A 171 1.77 -22.77 0.68
CA TYR A 171 2.23 -21.46 0.27
C TYR A 171 2.20 -20.46 1.43
N GLY A 172 3.12 -19.50 1.40
CA GLY A 172 3.07 -18.34 2.30
C GLY A 172 1.89 -17.40 1.97
N PHE A 173 1.43 -17.43 0.70
CA PHE A 173 0.26 -16.70 0.21
C PHE A 173 -0.62 -17.67 -0.57
N THR A 174 -1.60 -18.21 0.10
CA THR A 174 -2.54 -19.17 -0.50
C THR A 174 -3.78 -18.44 -1.02
N VAL A 175 -4.11 -18.64 -2.28
CA VAL A 175 -5.38 -18.17 -2.88
C VAL A 175 -6.44 -19.24 -2.58
N PRO A 176 -7.48 -18.91 -1.78
CA PRO A 176 -8.49 -19.88 -1.39
C PRO A 176 -9.33 -20.37 -2.59
N ASP A 177 -9.73 -21.64 -2.58
CA ASP A 177 -10.56 -22.26 -3.63
C ASP A 177 -11.98 -21.71 -3.66
N ASP A 178 -12.50 -21.24 -2.51
CA ASP A 178 -13.85 -20.70 -2.34
C ASP A 178 -13.96 -19.22 -2.74
N ARG A 179 -12.90 -18.65 -3.31
CA ARG A 179 -12.91 -17.26 -3.73
C ARG A 179 -13.94 -17.04 -4.86
N PRO A 180 -14.74 -15.95 -4.76
CA PRO A 180 -15.68 -15.60 -5.83
C PRO A 180 -15.00 -15.54 -7.20
N THR A 181 -15.63 -16.14 -8.19
CA THR A 181 -15.17 -16.10 -9.58
C THR A 181 -16.07 -15.19 -10.42
N ALA A 182 -15.48 -14.59 -11.45
CA ALA A 182 -16.23 -13.88 -12.48
C ALA A 182 -17.16 -14.84 -13.24
N GLY A 183 -18.02 -14.31 -14.11
CA GLY A 183 -19.04 -15.09 -14.80
C GLY A 183 -18.55 -16.26 -15.68
N ASP A 184 -17.23 -16.38 -15.91
CA ASP A 184 -16.60 -17.52 -16.58
C ASP A 184 -16.32 -18.72 -15.64
N GLY A 185 -16.53 -18.56 -14.32
CA GLY A 185 -16.29 -19.57 -13.30
C GLY A 185 -14.83 -19.96 -13.10
N ARG A 186 -13.88 -19.24 -13.72
CA ARG A 186 -12.44 -19.56 -13.69
C ARG A 186 -11.58 -18.39 -13.25
N THR A 187 -11.97 -17.20 -13.58
CA THR A 187 -11.27 -15.97 -13.18
C THR A 187 -11.80 -15.50 -11.85
N HIS A 188 -10.94 -15.30 -10.88
CA HIS A 188 -11.34 -14.77 -9.58
C HIS A 188 -11.76 -13.31 -9.69
N GLU A 189 -12.76 -12.92 -8.90
CA GLU A 189 -13.12 -11.50 -8.77
C GLU A 189 -11.93 -10.70 -8.20
N THR A 190 -11.56 -9.64 -8.89
CA THR A 190 -10.45 -8.74 -8.53
C THR A 190 -10.93 -7.29 -8.46
N PRO A 191 -10.24 -6.39 -7.71
CA PRO A 191 -9.00 -6.64 -6.97
C PRO A 191 -9.22 -7.33 -5.62
N PHE A 192 -8.20 -8.05 -5.14
CA PHE A 192 -8.12 -8.55 -3.79
C PHE A 192 -6.66 -8.57 -3.29
N SER A 193 -6.46 -8.75 -1.99
CA SER A 193 -5.12 -8.79 -1.42
C SER A 193 -4.96 -9.94 -0.42
N LEU A 194 -3.76 -10.49 -0.39
CA LEU A 194 -3.31 -11.44 0.62
C LEU A 194 -2.13 -10.82 1.37
N SER A 195 -2.11 -10.97 2.70
CA SER A 195 -1.03 -10.40 3.52
C SER A 195 -0.45 -11.46 4.46
N ALA A 196 0.87 -11.41 4.63
CA ALA A 196 1.59 -12.25 5.57
C ALA A 196 2.59 -11.43 6.38
N GLY A 197 2.76 -11.77 7.66
CA GLY A 197 3.79 -11.18 8.51
C GLY A 197 5.19 -11.57 8.03
N LEU A 198 6.11 -10.62 8.09
CA LEU A 198 7.54 -10.82 7.88
C LEU A 198 8.30 -10.40 9.13
N THR A 199 9.44 -11.04 9.37
CA THR A 199 10.38 -10.58 10.40
C THR A 199 11.78 -10.67 9.78
N ARG A 200 12.14 -9.62 9.02
CA ARG A 200 13.43 -9.55 8.35
C ARG A 200 14.08 -8.22 8.65
N ARG A 201 15.34 -8.27 9.09
CA ARG A 201 16.17 -7.10 9.34
C ARG A 201 17.17 -6.96 8.20
N ILE A 202 17.27 -5.76 7.63
CA ILE A 202 18.20 -5.42 6.56
C ILE A 202 19.24 -4.48 7.16
N SER A 203 20.49 -4.91 7.17
CA SER A 203 21.60 -4.07 7.68
C SER A 203 21.81 -2.82 6.79
N PRO A 204 22.39 -1.75 7.33
CA PRO A 204 22.74 -0.57 6.54
C PRO A 204 23.60 -0.92 5.31
N ASN A 205 23.33 -0.26 4.20
CA ASN A 205 24.09 -0.41 2.95
C ASN A 205 24.22 -1.84 2.42
N THR A 206 23.26 -2.73 2.75
CA THR A 206 23.25 -4.13 2.29
C THR A 206 22.03 -4.46 1.45
N TYR A 207 22.14 -5.58 0.74
CA TYR A 207 21.03 -6.21 0.03
C TYR A 207 20.46 -7.37 0.84
N GLU A 208 19.15 -7.55 0.76
CA GLU A 208 18.47 -8.71 1.34
C GLU A 208 17.50 -9.30 0.33
N LYS A 209 17.34 -10.64 0.35
CA LYS A 209 16.43 -11.37 -0.49
C LYS A 209 15.24 -11.86 0.32
N VAL A 210 14.07 -11.38 -0.04
CA VAL A 210 12.79 -11.83 0.51
C VAL A 210 12.19 -12.84 -0.43
N ARG A 211 11.97 -14.06 0.06
CA ARG A 211 11.30 -15.12 -0.69
C ARG A 211 9.84 -15.22 -0.27
N LEU A 212 8.97 -15.16 -1.25
CA LEU A 212 7.54 -15.33 -1.10
C LEU A 212 7.12 -16.53 -1.93
N THR A 213 6.20 -17.33 -1.42
CA THR A 213 5.59 -18.42 -2.18
C THR A 213 4.11 -18.15 -2.33
N VAL A 214 3.57 -18.31 -3.54
CA VAL A 214 2.18 -17.99 -3.86
C VAL A 214 1.58 -19.03 -4.79
N GLY A 215 0.34 -19.41 -4.53
CA GLY A 215 -0.39 -20.35 -5.38
C GLY A 215 -1.81 -20.60 -4.89
N PRO A 216 -2.58 -21.40 -5.63
CA PRO A 216 -3.93 -21.81 -5.24
C PRO A 216 -3.90 -22.77 -4.05
N GLU A 217 -4.98 -22.84 -3.29
CA GLU A 217 -5.10 -23.73 -2.13
C GLU A 217 -5.01 -25.21 -2.55
N SER A 218 -5.60 -25.55 -3.68
CA SER A 218 -5.53 -26.89 -4.23
C SER A 218 -5.28 -26.89 -5.73
N VAL A 219 -4.60 -27.91 -6.20
CA VAL A 219 -4.35 -28.15 -7.61
C VAL A 219 -4.75 -29.59 -7.93
N PRO A 220 -5.87 -29.80 -8.63
CA PRO A 220 -6.25 -31.13 -9.07
C PRO A 220 -5.28 -31.66 -10.13
N GLU A 221 -4.91 -32.95 -10.04
CA GLU A 221 -4.15 -33.62 -11.09
C GLU A 221 -4.92 -33.53 -12.42
N GLY A 222 -4.25 -33.16 -13.49
CA GLY A 222 -4.90 -32.93 -14.78
C GLY A 222 -5.70 -31.63 -14.86
N GLY A 223 -5.74 -30.85 -13.79
CA GLY A 223 -6.38 -29.54 -13.77
C GLY A 223 -5.66 -28.51 -14.65
N SER A 224 -6.27 -27.34 -14.77
CA SER A 224 -5.72 -26.23 -15.53
C SER A 224 -4.69 -25.46 -14.72
N PRO A 225 -3.62 -24.94 -15.35
CA PRO A 225 -2.67 -24.08 -14.68
C PRO A 225 -3.37 -22.86 -14.05
N TRP A 226 -2.97 -22.54 -12.82
CA TRP A 226 -3.35 -21.31 -12.16
C TRP A 226 -2.40 -20.18 -12.57
N TYR A 227 -2.92 -18.96 -12.75
CA TYR A 227 -2.10 -17.77 -12.97
C TYR A 227 -2.48 -16.64 -12.00
N GLY A 228 -1.49 -15.80 -11.69
CA GLY A 228 -1.67 -14.61 -10.87
C GLY A 228 -0.91 -13.43 -11.44
N VAL A 229 -1.53 -12.23 -11.38
CA VAL A 229 -0.88 -10.94 -11.67
C VAL A 229 -1.11 -10.04 -10.48
N PHE A 230 -0.04 -9.63 -9.82
CA PHE A 230 -0.13 -8.88 -8.56
C PHE A 230 1.02 -7.88 -8.38
N ASP A 231 0.74 -6.83 -7.60
CA ASP A 231 1.75 -5.96 -7.04
C ASP A 231 2.17 -6.48 -5.67
N ILE A 232 3.43 -6.26 -5.32
CA ILE A 232 3.99 -6.62 -4.02
C ILE A 232 4.20 -5.33 -3.23
N ALA A 233 3.66 -5.28 -2.02
CA ALA A 233 3.93 -4.23 -1.06
C ALA A 233 4.69 -4.82 0.14
N LEU A 234 5.85 -4.24 0.46
CA LEU A 234 6.63 -4.59 1.65
C LEU A 234 6.55 -3.44 2.64
N GLU A 235 5.96 -3.70 3.80
CA GLU A 235 5.90 -2.74 4.90
C GLU A 235 7.20 -2.77 5.68
N HIS A 236 7.78 -1.58 5.94
CA HIS A 236 9.01 -1.43 6.69
C HIS A 236 8.97 -0.22 7.64
N ASP A 237 9.81 -0.24 8.67
CA ASP A 237 10.07 0.88 9.59
C ASP A 237 8.82 1.62 10.07
N GLY A 238 7.87 0.85 10.62
CA GLY A 238 6.69 1.40 11.26
C GLY A 238 5.61 1.96 10.33
N GLY A 239 5.48 1.40 9.13
CA GLY A 239 4.35 1.67 8.24
C GLY A 239 4.70 2.31 6.91
N LYS A 240 5.98 2.48 6.59
CA LYS A 240 6.40 2.83 5.24
C LYS A 240 6.18 1.63 4.32
N GLU A 241 5.83 1.89 3.08
CA GLU A 241 5.52 0.86 2.10
C GLU A 241 6.41 0.97 0.87
N LEU A 242 7.07 -0.13 0.52
CA LEU A 242 7.82 -0.30 -0.72
C LEU A 242 6.96 -1.08 -1.70
N ARG A 243 6.63 -0.48 -2.85
CA ARG A 243 5.82 -1.12 -3.90
C ARG A 243 6.67 -1.62 -5.05
N ILE A 244 6.38 -2.84 -5.50
CA ILE A 244 7.11 -3.55 -6.56
C ILE A 244 6.07 -4.25 -7.44
N GLY A 245 6.30 -4.25 -8.73
CA GLY A 245 5.45 -4.96 -9.69
C GLY A 245 4.87 -4.05 -10.75
N PRO A 246 3.95 -4.57 -11.56
CA PRO A 246 3.26 -5.86 -11.43
C PRO A 246 4.14 -7.08 -11.76
N VAL A 247 3.83 -8.22 -11.13
CA VAL A 247 4.48 -9.51 -11.37
C VAL A 247 3.43 -10.49 -11.90
N ALA A 248 3.74 -11.19 -13.01
CA ALA A 248 2.91 -12.29 -13.52
C ALA A 248 3.59 -13.63 -13.28
N VAL A 249 2.81 -14.56 -12.76
CA VAL A 249 3.25 -15.92 -12.45
C VAL A 249 2.27 -16.95 -12.95
N ILE A 250 2.75 -18.18 -13.13
CA ILE A 250 1.92 -19.31 -13.47
C ILE A 250 2.35 -20.53 -12.66
N ASP A 251 1.37 -21.24 -12.14
CA ASP A 251 1.55 -22.54 -11.50
C ASP A 251 0.91 -23.60 -12.39
N ALA A 252 1.75 -24.48 -12.92
CA ALA A 252 1.27 -25.58 -13.75
C ALA A 252 0.50 -26.62 -12.94
N GLY A 253 0.72 -26.67 -11.64
CA GLY A 253 0.18 -27.69 -10.77
C GLY A 253 0.46 -29.09 -11.30
N GLY A 254 -0.51 -29.97 -11.17
CA GLY A 254 -0.50 -31.31 -11.75
C GLY A 254 -1.13 -31.38 -13.16
N SER A 255 -1.15 -30.29 -13.93
CA SER A 255 -1.79 -30.24 -15.25
C SER A 255 -1.17 -31.28 -16.21
N SER A 256 -2.01 -32.15 -16.74
CA SER A 256 -1.56 -33.12 -17.75
C SER A 256 -1.39 -32.47 -19.13
N GLY A 257 -2.22 -31.49 -19.44
CA GLY A 257 -2.24 -30.82 -20.75
C GLY A 257 -1.23 -29.68 -20.91
N PHE A 258 -0.75 -29.13 -19.80
CA PHE A 258 0.20 -28.02 -19.78
C PHE A 258 1.36 -28.35 -18.84
N ARG A 259 2.49 -28.76 -19.37
CA ARG A 259 3.66 -29.15 -18.55
C ARG A 259 4.86 -28.28 -18.89
N PRO A 260 5.48 -27.61 -17.89
CA PRO A 260 6.76 -26.96 -18.10
C PRO A 260 7.83 -28.03 -18.44
N GLU A 261 8.51 -27.85 -19.57
CA GLU A 261 9.54 -28.78 -20.03
C GLU A 261 10.79 -28.00 -20.44
N GLY A 262 11.88 -28.21 -19.68
CA GLY A 262 13.12 -27.46 -19.89
C GLY A 262 12.90 -25.95 -19.80
N LYS A 263 13.11 -25.23 -20.91
CA LYS A 263 12.88 -23.77 -21.02
C LYS A 263 11.56 -23.41 -21.72
N GLY A 264 10.72 -24.39 -22.04
CA GLY A 264 9.48 -24.27 -22.76
C GLY A 264 8.29 -24.90 -22.05
N TRP A 265 7.26 -25.16 -22.81
CA TRP A 265 6.07 -25.88 -22.39
C TRP A 265 5.74 -27.00 -23.37
N HIS A 266 5.43 -28.15 -22.82
CA HIS A 266 4.70 -29.16 -23.55
C HIS A 266 3.20 -28.90 -23.38
N ILE A 267 2.53 -28.64 -24.48
CA ILE A 267 1.06 -28.49 -24.53
C ILE A 267 0.53 -29.65 -25.35
N GLU A 268 -0.32 -30.48 -24.77
CA GLU A 268 -0.97 -31.54 -25.54
C GLU A 268 -1.93 -30.99 -26.58
N PRO A 269 -2.21 -31.72 -27.68
CA PRO A 269 -3.26 -31.34 -28.61
C PRO A 269 -4.60 -31.15 -27.89
N GLU A 270 -5.37 -30.15 -28.28
CA GLU A 270 -6.64 -29.84 -27.62
C GLU A 270 -7.74 -30.86 -27.93
N ASP A 271 -8.45 -31.32 -26.89
CA ASP A 271 -9.71 -32.06 -27.00
C ASP A 271 -10.94 -31.11 -27.04
N ILE A 272 -10.74 -29.87 -26.57
CA ILE A 272 -11.74 -28.82 -26.50
C ILE A 272 -11.39 -27.74 -27.50
N ALA A 273 -12.13 -27.66 -28.58
CA ALA A 273 -11.85 -26.77 -29.70
C ALA A 273 -11.73 -25.31 -29.29
N GLY A 274 -10.65 -24.65 -29.76
CA GLY A 274 -10.38 -23.24 -29.55
C GLY A 274 -9.85 -22.88 -28.15
N CYS A 275 -9.60 -23.83 -27.26
CA CYS A 275 -9.05 -23.53 -25.92
C CYS A 275 -7.66 -22.92 -26.00
N ILE A 276 -6.80 -23.40 -26.92
CA ILE A 276 -5.44 -22.85 -27.11
C ILE A 276 -5.53 -21.39 -27.57
N ALA A 277 -6.41 -21.06 -28.49
CA ALA A 277 -6.61 -19.69 -28.97
C ALA A 277 -7.10 -18.77 -27.84
N ARG A 278 -8.06 -19.23 -27.01
CA ARG A 278 -8.57 -18.45 -25.88
C ARG A 278 -7.49 -18.24 -24.79
N ASN A 279 -6.72 -19.27 -24.47
CA ASN A 279 -5.60 -19.16 -23.55
C ASN A 279 -4.49 -18.25 -24.09
N ALA A 280 -4.19 -18.33 -25.40
CA ALA A 280 -3.24 -17.42 -26.04
C ALA A 280 -3.68 -15.96 -25.95
N ALA A 281 -4.95 -15.66 -26.18
CA ALA A 281 -5.51 -14.32 -26.06
C ALA A 281 -5.41 -13.78 -24.62
N LEU A 282 -5.77 -14.60 -23.62
CA LEU A 282 -5.69 -14.25 -22.21
C LEU A 282 -4.24 -13.98 -21.78
N VAL A 283 -3.30 -14.87 -22.09
CA VAL A 283 -1.89 -14.73 -21.73
C VAL A 283 -1.28 -13.51 -22.43
N ALA A 284 -1.58 -13.30 -23.73
CA ALA A 284 -1.13 -12.12 -24.46
C ALA A 284 -1.70 -10.82 -23.89
N GLU A 285 -2.91 -10.82 -23.34
CA GLU A 285 -3.49 -9.66 -22.65
C GLU A 285 -2.74 -9.35 -21.37
N VAL A 286 -2.41 -10.35 -20.57
CA VAL A 286 -1.58 -10.20 -19.36
C VAL A 286 -0.22 -9.63 -19.72
N MET A 287 0.44 -10.17 -20.75
CA MET A 287 1.78 -9.73 -21.19
C MET A 287 1.82 -8.27 -21.67
N ARG A 288 0.68 -7.67 -22.02
CA ARG A 288 0.58 -6.24 -22.36
C ARG A 288 0.47 -5.31 -21.15
N THR A 289 0.45 -5.83 -19.93
CA THR A 289 0.40 -5.00 -18.71
C THR A 289 1.66 -4.13 -18.61
N PRO A 290 1.52 -2.81 -18.51
CA PRO A 290 2.68 -1.92 -18.41
C PRO A 290 3.54 -2.22 -17.18
N GLY A 291 4.86 -2.27 -17.36
CA GLY A 291 5.83 -2.52 -16.29
C GLY A 291 5.84 -3.95 -15.73
N LEU A 292 5.22 -4.90 -16.44
CA LEU A 292 5.11 -6.28 -15.99
C LEU A 292 6.48 -6.98 -15.93
N THR A 293 6.74 -7.63 -14.81
CA THR A 293 7.79 -8.64 -14.68
C THR A 293 7.12 -10.02 -14.74
N ALA A 294 7.25 -10.72 -15.86
CA ALA A 294 6.74 -12.08 -16.00
C ALA A 294 7.74 -13.11 -15.51
N SER A 295 7.28 -14.20 -14.87
CA SER A 295 8.12 -15.35 -14.58
C SER A 295 8.63 -15.97 -15.89
N ALA A 296 9.76 -16.69 -15.81
CA ALA A 296 10.34 -17.35 -16.99
C ALA A 296 9.35 -18.31 -17.63
N GLU A 297 8.60 -19.04 -16.82
CA GLU A 297 7.58 -20.01 -17.24
C GLU A 297 6.37 -19.31 -17.88
N PHE A 298 5.92 -18.17 -17.32
CA PHE A 298 4.82 -17.40 -17.90
C PHE A 298 5.20 -16.87 -19.29
N ALA A 299 6.40 -16.30 -19.42
CA ALA A 299 6.91 -15.82 -20.70
C ALA A 299 7.16 -16.95 -21.72
N ALA A 300 7.54 -18.13 -21.24
CA ALA A 300 7.69 -19.31 -22.10
C ALA A 300 6.33 -19.83 -22.61
N LEU A 301 5.32 -19.84 -21.73
CA LEU A 301 3.96 -20.22 -22.10
C LEU A 301 3.38 -19.28 -23.16
N ASP A 302 3.56 -17.98 -23.01
CA ASP A 302 3.12 -16.98 -24.00
C ASP A 302 3.70 -17.28 -25.41
N ARG A 303 5.01 -17.58 -25.47
CA ARG A 303 5.65 -17.94 -26.75
C ARG A 303 5.08 -19.21 -27.36
N GLU A 304 4.88 -20.25 -26.54
CA GLU A 304 4.38 -21.53 -27.00
C GLU A 304 2.93 -21.43 -27.52
N LEU A 305 2.06 -20.76 -26.75
CA LEU A 305 0.66 -20.55 -27.16
C LEU A 305 0.55 -19.75 -28.45
N ARG A 306 1.35 -18.70 -28.63
CA ARG A 306 1.39 -17.93 -29.89
C ARG A 306 1.87 -18.78 -31.07
N SER A 307 2.89 -19.59 -30.87
CA SER A 307 3.43 -20.46 -31.92
C SER A 307 2.38 -21.45 -32.42
N ARG A 308 1.63 -22.05 -31.49
CA ARG A 308 0.56 -23.01 -31.83
C ARG A 308 -0.66 -22.35 -32.47
N HIS A 309 -1.05 -21.18 -31.96
CA HIS A 309 -2.16 -20.42 -32.54
C HIS A 309 -1.86 -19.99 -33.97
N ALA A 310 -0.64 -19.52 -34.26
CA ALA A 310 -0.24 -19.14 -35.63
C ALA A 310 -0.11 -20.33 -36.60
N GLY A 311 0.11 -21.54 -36.08
CA GLY A 311 0.20 -22.78 -36.87
C GLY A 311 -1.13 -23.50 -37.09
N SER A 312 -2.22 -23.00 -36.52
CA SER A 312 -3.54 -23.60 -36.67
C SER A 312 -4.14 -23.29 -38.05
N PRO A 313 -4.58 -24.28 -38.82
CA PRO A 313 -5.07 -24.08 -40.22
C PRO A 313 -6.43 -23.39 -40.34
N GLU A 314 -7.05 -22.94 -39.26
CA GLU A 314 -8.40 -22.33 -39.27
C GLU A 314 -8.42 -20.88 -39.80
N ASP A 315 -7.27 -20.19 -39.93
CA ASP A 315 -7.20 -18.79 -40.40
C ASP A 315 -7.19 -18.64 -41.93
N HIS A 316 -7.37 -19.73 -42.71
CA HIS A 316 -7.36 -19.73 -44.17
C HIS A 316 -8.70 -20.07 -44.82
N ARG A 317 -9.84 -19.89 -44.12
CA ARG A 317 -11.17 -20.04 -44.70
C ARG A 317 -11.98 -18.77 -44.73
#